data_270fdca44f4760430a0da1c1224e7818
#
_entry.id   270fdca44f4760430a0da1c1224e7818
#
_cell.length_a   1.000
_cell.length_b   1.000
_cell.length_c   1.000
_cell.angle_alpha   90.00
_cell.angle_beta   90.00
_cell.angle_gamma   90.00
#
_symmetry.space_group_name_H-M   'P 1'
#
loop_
_entity.id
_entity.type
_entity.pdbx_description
1 polymer ?
#
loop_
_entity_poly.entity_id
_entity_poly.type
_entity_poly.pdbx_seq_one_letter_code
_entity_poly.pdbx_strand_id
1 'polypeptide(L)'
;MTSPLRVQTRPIAGQKPGTSGLRAKTRTFMQPGYLENFVQSAWAGLDGIEGKTLVLGGDGRYFNAAAAQIILRMAAASGAARVIVGRNGLLSTPAASHLIRKHSADGGVILSASHNPGGEEGDFGVKVNTANGGPAPEAVTARVHRATQEIDHFLTLDTPDLDLSRIGETRLGETAVEIVDPVIDYAALLESLFDFDLIRDLFKNGVQIRFDAMHAITGPYATEILENRLGAAPGSVMNATPLADFGGGHPDPNPVWAKLLYDTMFGDQAPNFAAASDGDGDRNMILGRRIYVSPSDSLALLAANAHLARGYAGGLKGVARSMPTSTAVDRVAAARGLPCYATPTGWKFFGTLLDAGRVTLCGEESFGTGSDHVREKDGLWAVLMWLNIMAATGKTVAELMQDHWADFGRTYYSRHDYEALDAAAAQALIDDLRATLPDLPGQAAGPLRVATAEDFAYTDPVDGSVATAQGIQIGFDGGARAVLRLSGTGTDGATLRLYLENFDAADLAQDPQVALRPVIGAVEALTGLAARTGRTAPDVIT
;
A
#
# COMPACT_ATOMS: atom_id res chain seq x y z
N MET A 1 -29.23 -26.26 -17.12
CA MET A 1 -28.83 -25.10 -16.28
C MET A 1 -28.48 -25.65 -14.91
N THR A 2 -27.30 -25.34 -14.41
CA THR A 2 -26.87 -25.79 -13.08
C THR A 2 -27.54 -24.89 -12.05
N SER A 3 -28.39 -25.45 -11.22
CA SER A 3 -29.09 -24.67 -10.17
C SER A 3 -28.11 -24.32 -9.04
N PRO A 4 -28.23 -23.13 -8.41
CA PRO A 4 -27.45 -22.79 -7.24
C PRO A 4 -27.62 -23.83 -6.11
N LEU A 5 -26.51 -24.26 -5.54
CA LEU A 5 -26.45 -25.11 -4.36
C LEU A 5 -26.35 -24.23 -3.11
N ARG A 6 -27.24 -24.47 -2.14
CA ARG A 6 -27.13 -23.89 -0.81
C ARG A 6 -26.40 -24.86 0.11
N VAL A 7 -25.17 -24.51 0.47
CA VAL A 7 -24.33 -25.32 1.36
C VAL A 7 -24.44 -24.78 2.78
N GLN A 8 -24.88 -25.63 3.72
CA GLN A 8 -24.97 -25.26 5.13
C GLN A 8 -23.59 -25.08 5.74
N THR A 9 -23.42 -24.05 6.55
CA THR A 9 -22.17 -23.73 7.25
C THR A 9 -22.46 -23.15 8.63
N ARG A 10 -21.43 -22.66 9.30
CA ARG A 10 -21.50 -21.96 10.58
C ARG A 10 -20.41 -20.91 10.66
N PRO A 11 -20.54 -19.89 11.53
CA PRO A 11 -19.48 -18.94 11.78
C PRO A 11 -18.14 -19.59 12.09
N ILE A 12 -17.07 -19.07 11.49
CA ILE A 12 -15.69 -19.48 11.73
C ILE A 12 -14.96 -18.31 12.39
N ALA A 13 -14.27 -18.58 13.50
CA ALA A 13 -13.54 -17.54 14.24
C ALA A 13 -12.41 -16.92 13.40
N GLY A 14 -12.08 -15.67 13.69
CA GLY A 14 -10.95 -14.98 13.06
C GLY A 14 -11.26 -14.30 11.72
N GLN A 15 -12.49 -14.32 11.22
CA GLN A 15 -12.89 -13.71 9.95
C GLN A 15 -13.23 -12.21 10.05
N LYS A 16 -12.48 -11.45 10.86
CA LYS A 16 -12.62 -10.00 10.95
C LYS A 16 -11.71 -9.32 9.93
N PRO A 17 -12.24 -8.58 8.94
CA PRO A 17 -11.41 -7.83 8.00
C PRO A 17 -10.58 -6.76 8.73
N GLY A 18 -9.31 -6.66 8.35
CA GLY A 18 -8.44 -5.55 8.73
C GLY A 18 -8.56 -4.37 7.77
N THR A 19 -7.60 -3.45 7.84
CA THR A 19 -7.54 -2.24 6.99
C THR A 19 -7.41 -2.57 5.48
N SER A 20 -6.83 -3.72 5.15
CA SER A 20 -6.59 -4.17 3.77
C SER A 20 -7.16 -5.56 3.53
N GLY A 21 -8.40 -5.80 3.97
CA GLY A 21 -9.10 -7.07 3.80
C GLY A 21 -8.80 -8.10 4.91
N LEU A 22 -9.24 -9.33 4.68
CA LEU A 22 -8.96 -10.47 5.57
C LEU A 22 -7.63 -11.11 5.18
N ARG A 23 -6.73 -11.30 6.15
CA ARG A 23 -5.46 -12.04 5.96
C ARG A 23 -5.34 -13.14 7.00
N ALA A 24 -4.87 -14.30 6.57
CA ALA A 24 -4.57 -15.43 7.44
C ALA A 24 -3.56 -16.35 6.72
N LYS A 25 -3.10 -17.41 7.41
CA LYS A 25 -2.27 -18.44 6.77
C LYS A 25 -3.00 -19.06 5.57
N THR A 26 -2.25 -19.35 4.51
CA THR A 26 -2.80 -19.98 3.30
C THR A 26 -3.55 -21.27 3.64
N ARG A 27 -2.99 -22.13 4.50
CA ARG A 27 -3.64 -23.36 4.98
C ARG A 27 -4.96 -23.11 5.72
N THR A 28 -5.13 -21.95 6.35
CA THR A 28 -6.40 -21.57 6.97
C THR A 28 -7.46 -21.29 5.90
N PHE A 29 -7.10 -20.54 4.85
CA PHE A 29 -8.01 -20.29 3.72
C PHE A 29 -8.38 -21.55 2.93
N MET A 30 -7.49 -22.54 2.90
CA MET A 30 -7.74 -23.84 2.25
C MET A 30 -8.66 -24.76 3.06
N GLN A 31 -8.98 -24.44 4.29
CA GLN A 31 -9.94 -25.22 5.07
C GLN A 31 -11.34 -25.15 4.45
N PRO A 32 -12.08 -26.25 4.37
CA PRO A 32 -13.42 -26.28 3.82
C PRO A 32 -14.33 -25.21 4.45
N GLY A 33 -14.94 -24.38 3.61
CA GLY A 33 -15.88 -23.36 4.03
C GLY A 33 -15.23 -22.06 4.53
N TYR A 34 -13.92 -21.99 4.75
CA TYR A 34 -13.30 -20.76 5.30
C TYR A 34 -13.37 -19.60 4.29
N LEU A 35 -12.91 -19.81 3.06
CA LEU A 35 -12.99 -18.81 2.00
C LEU A 35 -14.44 -18.50 1.64
N GLU A 36 -15.26 -19.55 1.48
CA GLU A 36 -16.65 -19.42 1.07
C GLU A 36 -17.48 -18.62 2.09
N ASN A 37 -17.28 -18.84 3.38
CA ASN A 37 -17.94 -18.07 4.44
C ASN A 37 -17.61 -16.59 4.35
N PHE A 38 -16.32 -16.27 4.18
CA PHE A 38 -15.88 -14.88 4.07
C PHE A 38 -16.43 -14.21 2.81
N VAL A 39 -16.38 -14.90 1.67
CA VAL A 39 -16.90 -14.37 0.38
C VAL A 39 -18.40 -14.16 0.43
N GLN A 40 -19.17 -15.11 0.97
CA GLN A 40 -20.62 -14.93 1.15
C GLN A 40 -20.93 -13.75 2.06
N SER A 41 -20.16 -13.57 3.12
CA SER A 41 -20.29 -12.42 4.02
C SER A 41 -19.89 -11.10 3.36
N ALA A 42 -18.91 -11.14 2.44
CA ALA A 42 -18.53 -9.98 1.64
C ALA A 42 -19.66 -9.55 0.70
N TRP A 43 -20.38 -10.51 0.10
CA TRP A 43 -21.57 -10.21 -0.69
C TRP A 43 -22.65 -9.49 0.15
N ALA A 44 -22.90 -9.94 1.37
CA ALA A 44 -23.81 -9.26 2.28
C ALA A 44 -23.32 -7.83 2.63
N GLY A 45 -22.02 -7.65 2.83
CA GLY A 45 -21.41 -6.34 3.07
C GLY A 45 -21.56 -5.36 1.90
N LEU A 46 -21.66 -5.87 0.67
CA LEU A 46 -21.91 -5.12 -0.57
C LEU A 46 -23.40 -4.99 -0.91
N ASP A 47 -24.29 -5.26 0.03
CA ASP A 47 -25.76 -5.22 -0.17
C ASP A 47 -26.23 -6.18 -1.28
N GLY A 48 -25.68 -7.40 -1.31
CA GLY A 48 -25.90 -8.41 -2.33
C GLY A 48 -25.15 -8.14 -3.63
N ILE A 49 -25.11 -9.14 -4.51
CA ILE A 49 -24.42 -9.03 -5.82
C ILE A 49 -25.31 -9.45 -7.00
N GLU A 50 -26.58 -9.74 -6.77
CA GLU A 50 -27.52 -10.08 -7.83
C GLU A 50 -27.61 -8.94 -8.85
N GLY A 51 -27.47 -9.26 -10.13
CA GLY A 51 -27.48 -8.31 -11.24
C GLY A 51 -26.24 -7.40 -11.34
N LYS A 52 -25.27 -7.54 -10.42
CA LYS A 52 -24.06 -6.67 -10.37
C LYS A 52 -22.92 -7.16 -11.25
N THR A 53 -22.03 -6.23 -11.61
CA THR A 53 -20.76 -6.49 -12.26
C THR A 53 -19.64 -6.43 -11.23
N LEU A 54 -18.78 -7.45 -11.18
CA LEU A 54 -17.65 -7.53 -10.27
C LEU A 54 -16.33 -7.68 -11.03
N VAL A 55 -15.23 -7.19 -10.44
CA VAL A 55 -13.86 -7.46 -10.89
C VAL A 55 -13.22 -8.48 -9.96
N LEU A 56 -12.50 -9.47 -10.52
CA LEU A 56 -11.83 -10.54 -9.78
C LEU A 56 -10.40 -10.73 -10.27
N GLY A 57 -9.47 -10.87 -9.35
CA GLY A 57 -8.11 -11.29 -9.63
C GLY A 57 -7.23 -11.21 -8.40
N GLY A 58 -5.95 -11.48 -8.56
CA GLY A 58 -5.00 -11.42 -7.45
C GLY A 58 -3.55 -11.51 -7.89
N ASP A 59 -2.65 -11.55 -6.92
CA ASP A 59 -1.20 -11.44 -7.13
C ASP A 59 -0.51 -12.74 -7.56
N GLY A 60 -1.26 -13.83 -7.69
CA GLY A 60 -0.74 -15.10 -8.15
C GLY A 60 -0.09 -15.97 -7.07
N ARG A 61 -0.14 -15.55 -5.79
CA ARG A 61 0.36 -16.38 -4.68
C ARG A 61 -0.33 -17.73 -4.59
N TYR A 62 0.26 -18.65 -3.84
CA TYR A 62 -0.30 -19.99 -3.63
C TYR A 62 -1.79 -19.90 -3.26
N PHE A 63 -2.61 -20.80 -3.79
CA PHE A 63 -4.07 -20.83 -3.68
C PHE A 63 -4.84 -19.80 -4.52
N ASN A 64 -4.22 -18.81 -5.16
CA ASN A 64 -4.90 -17.78 -5.95
C ASN A 64 -5.81 -18.38 -7.04
N ALA A 65 -5.30 -19.31 -7.84
CA ALA A 65 -6.07 -19.89 -8.95
C ALA A 65 -7.31 -20.66 -8.44
N ALA A 66 -7.14 -21.48 -7.41
CA ALA A 66 -8.25 -22.24 -6.81
C ALA A 66 -9.28 -21.31 -6.16
N ALA A 67 -8.84 -20.28 -5.43
CA ALA A 67 -9.72 -19.28 -4.82
C ALA A 67 -10.52 -18.50 -5.87
N ALA A 68 -9.92 -18.14 -7.01
CA ALA A 68 -10.63 -17.47 -8.09
C ALA A 68 -11.75 -18.35 -8.65
N GLN A 69 -11.54 -19.67 -8.83
CA GLN A 69 -12.57 -20.58 -9.26
C GLN A 69 -13.72 -20.73 -8.26
N ILE A 70 -13.40 -20.80 -6.96
CA ILE A 70 -14.40 -20.84 -5.89
C ILE A 70 -15.26 -19.58 -5.95
N ILE A 71 -14.64 -18.40 -6.03
CA ILE A 71 -15.36 -17.11 -6.05
C ILE A 71 -16.21 -16.96 -7.31
N LEU A 72 -15.73 -17.39 -8.48
CA LEU A 72 -16.53 -17.40 -9.71
C LEU A 72 -17.81 -18.22 -9.57
N ARG A 73 -17.69 -19.45 -9.03
CA ARG A 73 -18.87 -20.31 -8.77
C ARG A 73 -19.83 -19.69 -7.76
N MET A 74 -19.32 -19.04 -6.72
CA MET A 74 -20.13 -18.34 -5.72
C MET A 74 -20.82 -17.10 -6.30
N ALA A 75 -20.11 -16.31 -7.10
CA ALA A 75 -20.67 -15.13 -7.75
C ALA A 75 -21.80 -15.51 -8.71
N ALA A 76 -21.60 -16.55 -9.52
CA ALA A 76 -22.61 -17.05 -10.43
C ALA A 76 -23.83 -17.63 -9.67
N ALA A 77 -23.62 -18.37 -8.59
CA ALA A 77 -24.71 -18.89 -7.75
C ALA A 77 -25.47 -17.78 -7.04
N SER A 78 -24.83 -16.66 -6.76
CA SER A 78 -25.43 -15.47 -6.12
C SER A 78 -26.05 -14.48 -7.12
N GLY A 79 -26.11 -14.83 -8.42
CA GLY A 79 -26.83 -14.07 -9.44
C GLY A 79 -26.05 -12.85 -9.96
N ALA A 80 -24.71 -12.79 -9.86
CA ALA A 80 -23.94 -11.75 -10.50
C ALA A 80 -24.21 -11.73 -12.01
N ALA A 81 -24.45 -10.55 -12.59
CA ALA A 81 -24.68 -10.43 -14.03
C ALA A 81 -23.39 -10.68 -14.82
N ARG A 82 -22.26 -10.17 -14.30
CA ARG A 82 -20.96 -10.24 -14.97
C ARG A 82 -19.82 -10.29 -13.96
N VAL A 83 -18.79 -11.08 -14.28
CA VAL A 83 -17.50 -11.04 -13.58
C VAL A 83 -16.39 -10.77 -14.60
N ILE A 84 -15.63 -9.70 -14.42
CA ILE A 84 -14.42 -9.40 -15.19
C ILE A 84 -13.25 -9.98 -14.41
N VAL A 85 -12.55 -10.95 -15.00
CA VAL A 85 -11.45 -11.65 -14.33
C VAL A 85 -10.15 -11.52 -15.12
N GLY A 86 -9.05 -11.25 -14.45
CA GLY A 86 -7.74 -11.25 -15.08
C GLY A 86 -7.37 -12.64 -15.62
N ARG A 87 -6.70 -12.71 -16.77
CA ARG A 87 -6.22 -13.99 -17.34
C ARG A 87 -5.45 -14.80 -16.28
N ASN A 88 -5.79 -16.08 -16.14
CA ASN A 88 -5.30 -17.00 -15.10
C ASN A 88 -5.65 -16.54 -13.65
N GLY A 89 -6.62 -15.68 -13.47
CA GLY A 89 -6.96 -15.10 -12.17
C GLY A 89 -5.94 -14.08 -11.66
N LEU A 90 -5.08 -13.55 -12.54
CA LEU A 90 -4.00 -12.61 -12.19
C LEU A 90 -4.42 -11.17 -12.42
N LEU A 91 -4.23 -10.31 -11.40
CA LEU A 91 -4.52 -8.89 -11.48
C LEU A 91 -3.83 -8.15 -10.33
N SER A 92 -3.07 -7.10 -10.62
CA SER A 92 -2.51 -6.25 -9.58
C SER A 92 -3.60 -5.41 -8.90
N THR A 93 -3.36 -4.99 -7.66
CA THR A 93 -4.31 -4.15 -6.91
C THR A 93 -4.65 -2.85 -7.65
N PRO A 94 -3.68 -2.05 -8.19
CA PRO A 94 -4.02 -0.84 -8.95
C PRO A 94 -4.75 -1.14 -10.28
N ALA A 95 -4.40 -2.23 -10.97
CA ALA A 95 -5.12 -2.61 -12.19
C ALA A 95 -6.57 -3.04 -11.90
N ALA A 96 -6.82 -3.72 -10.78
CA ALA A 96 -8.19 -4.05 -10.34
C ALA A 96 -9.00 -2.78 -10.06
N SER A 97 -8.42 -1.80 -9.35
CA SER A 97 -9.03 -0.49 -9.12
C SER A 97 -9.37 0.22 -10.44
N HIS A 98 -8.44 0.18 -11.40
CA HIS A 98 -8.67 0.75 -12.73
C HIS A 98 -9.83 0.06 -13.46
N LEU A 99 -9.88 -1.27 -13.50
CA LEU A 99 -10.94 -2.01 -14.18
C LEU A 99 -12.32 -1.77 -13.55
N ILE A 100 -12.41 -1.73 -12.21
CA ILE A 100 -13.67 -1.39 -11.52
C ILE A 100 -14.19 -0.04 -12.02
N ARG A 101 -13.33 0.98 -12.06
CA ARG A 101 -13.68 2.34 -12.49
C ARG A 101 -13.99 2.42 -13.99
N LYS A 102 -13.15 1.80 -14.82
CA LYS A 102 -13.29 1.78 -16.29
C LYS A 102 -14.61 1.16 -16.74
N HIS A 103 -15.00 0.05 -16.10
CA HIS A 103 -16.22 -0.68 -16.46
C HIS A 103 -17.43 -0.28 -15.61
N SER A 104 -17.29 0.72 -14.72
CA SER A 104 -18.33 1.10 -13.75
C SER A 104 -18.88 -0.12 -13.01
N ALA A 105 -17.97 -1.02 -12.62
CA ALA A 105 -18.33 -2.23 -11.88
C ALA A 105 -18.79 -1.87 -10.45
N ASP A 106 -19.65 -2.69 -9.87
CA ASP A 106 -20.21 -2.46 -8.53
C ASP A 106 -19.22 -2.74 -7.41
N GLY A 107 -18.06 -3.32 -7.74
CA GLY A 107 -16.98 -3.61 -6.82
C GLY A 107 -16.06 -4.70 -7.33
N GLY A 108 -15.20 -5.21 -6.46
CA GLY A 108 -14.27 -6.28 -6.82
C GLY A 108 -13.71 -7.03 -5.64
N VAL A 109 -13.12 -8.18 -5.94
CA VAL A 109 -12.38 -9.01 -5.00
C VAL A 109 -10.96 -9.18 -5.50
N ILE A 110 -9.98 -8.84 -4.64
CA ILE A 110 -8.56 -8.93 -4.95
C ILE A 110 -7.93 -9.94 -4.00
N LEU A 111 -7.34 -10.99 -4.57
CA LEU A 111 -6.72 -12.09 -3.84
C LEU A 111 -5.26 -11.75 -3.57
N SER A 112 -5.00 -11.18 -2.40
CA SER A 112 -3.66 -10.78 -1.98
C SER A 112 -3.55 -10.57 -0.47
N ALA A 113 -2.40 -10.92 0.09
CA ALA A 113 -1.94 -10.47 1.39
C ALA A 113 -0.82 -9.42 1.27
N SER A 114 -0.76 -8.69 0.12
CA SER A 114 0.22 -7.65 -0.18
C SER A 114 1.67 -8.18 -0.02
N HIS A 115 2.48 -7.52 0.78
CA HIS A 115 3.88 -7.84 1.01
C HIS A 115 4.15 -9.08 1.89
N ASN A 116 3.14 -9.73 2.44
CA ASN A 116 3.35 -10.92 3.26
C ASN A 116 3.89 -12.09 2.42
N PRO A 117 4.72 -12.99 3.00
CA PRO A 117 5.26 -14.14 2.29
C PRO A 117 4.18 -14.99 1.64
N GLY A 118 4.48 -15.52 0.45
CA GLY A 118 3.60 -16.44 -0.29
C GLY A 118 3.89 -17.91 0.04
N GLY A 119 3.30 -18.81 -0.76
CA GLY A 119 3.44 -20.25 -0.60
C GLY A 119 2.38 -20.88 0.30
N GLU A 120 2.42 -22.21 0.41
CA GLU A 120 1.44 -22.97 1.20
C GLU A 120 1.52 -22.67 2.69
N GLU A 121 2.73 -22.44 3.21
CA GLU A 121 2.98 -22.08 4.62
C GLU A 121 2.95 -20.56 4.85
N GLY A 122 2.84 -19.79 3.78
CA GLY A 122 2.77 -18.33 3.82
C GLY A 122 1.38 -17.81 4.17
N ASP A 123 1.11 -16.60 3.72
CA ASP A 123 -0.14 -15.91 4.00
C ASP A 123 -0.97 -15.74 2.72
N PHE A 124 -2.28 -15.77 2.89
CA PHE A 124 -3.27 -15.47 1.87
C PHE A 124 -4.19 -14.35 2.34
N GLY A 125 -4.83 -13.65 1.39
CA GLY A 125 -5.74 -12.58 1.75
C GLY A 125 -6.82 -12.36 0.71
N VAL A 126 -7.91 -11.76 1.16
CA VAL A 126 -9.05 -11.35 0.33
C VAL A 126 -9.37 -9.90 0.66
N LYS A 127 -9.12 -9.01 -0.30
CA LYS A 127 -9.52 -7.60 -0.25
C LYS A 127 -10.85 -7.44 -0.97
N VAL A 128 -11.71 -6.57 -0.45
CA VAL A 128 -12.97 -6.19 -1.08
C VAL A 128 -12.90 -4.71 -1.43
N ASN A 129 -13.08 -4.39 -2.70
CA ASN A 129 -13.14 -3.02 -3.21
C ASN A 129 -14.58 -2.66 -3.59
N THR A 130 -14.95 -1.41 -3.36
CA THR A 130 -16.27 -0.88 -3.70
C THR A 130 -16.28 -0.26 -5.10
N ALA A 131 -17.44 0.23 -5.55
CA ALA A 131 -17.66 0.75 -6.89
C ALA A 131 -16.73 1.93 -7.28
N ASN A 132 -16.17 2.66 -6.31
CA ASN A 132 -15.18 3.69 -6.60
C ASN A 132 -13.80 3.12 -6.99
N GLY A 133 -13.59 1.81 -6.83
CA GLY A 133 -12.32 1.10 -7.08
C GLY A 133 -11.38 1.07 -5.90
N GLY A 134 -11.75 1.64 -4.76
CA GLY A 134 -10.94 1.67 -3.54
C GLY A 134 -11.33 0.60 -2.50
N PRO A 135 -10.49 0.44 -1.47
CA PRO A 135 -10.77 -0.49 -0.37
C PRO A 135 -12.11 -0.18 0.30
N ALA A 136 -12.83 -1.22 0.70
CA ALA A 136 -14.10 -1.09 1.38
C ALA A 136 -14.00 -0.21 2.64
N PRO A 137 -14.85 0.83 2.79
CA PRO A 137 -14.90 1.69 3.97
C PRO A 137 -15.26 0.91 5.24
N GLU A 138 -15.00 1.52 6.41
CA GLU A 138 -15.26 0.92 7.73
C GLU A 138 -16.70 0.41 7.88
N ALA A 139 -17.68 1.17 7.40
CA ALA A 139 -19.10 0.78 7.45
C ALA A 139 -19.37 -0.52 6.67
N VAL A 140 -18.69 -0.72 5.54
CA VAL A 140 -18.81 -1.96 4.73
C VAL A 140 -18.12 -3.12 5.43
N THR A 141 -16.87 -2.93 5.89
CA THR A 141 -16.12 -3.99 6.58
C THR A 141 -16.78 -4.41 7.90
N ALA A 142 -17.44 -3.49 8.61
CA ALA A 142 -18.23 -3.80 9.79
C ALA A 142 -19.47 -4.68 9.46
N ARG A 143 -20.15 -4.41 8.33
CA ARG A 143 -21.25 -5.28 7.85
C ARG A 143 -20.73 -6.67 7.46
N VAL A 144 -19.60 -6.73 6.74
CA VAL A 144 -18.95 -8.02 6.42
C VAL A 144 -18.65 -8.80 7.69
N HIS A 145 -18.01 -8.16 8.68
CA HIS A 145 -17.69 -8.83 9.95
C HIS A 145 -18.93 -9.34 10.68
N ARG A 146 -20.01 -8.56 10.73
CA ARG A 146 -21.27 -9.02 11.32
C ARG A 146 -21.82 -10.24 10.59
N ALA A 147 -21.81 -10.18 9.24
CA ALA A 147 -22.27 -11.31 8.43
C ALA A 147 -21.44 -12.59 8.67
N THR A 148 -20.12 -12.48 8.90
CA THR A 148 -19.30 -13.67 9.24
C THR A 148 -19.69 -14.32 10.57
N GLN A 149 -20.31 -13.56 11.48
CA GLN A 149 -20.77 -14.06 12.78
C GLN A 149 -22.18 -14.64 12.76
N GLU A 150 -22.95 -14.36 11.71
CA GLU A 150 -24.35 -14.76 11.57
C GLU A 150 -24.58 -15.75 10.42
N ILE A 151 -23.53 -16.08 9.64
CA ILE A 151 -23.63 -16.93 8.46
C ILE A 151 -24.10 -18.35 8.82
N ASP A 152 -25.07 -18.85 8.06
CA ASP A 152 -25.61 -20.21 8.18
C ASP A 152 -25.48 -21.02 6.88
N HIS A 153 -25.23 -20.36 5.75
CA HIS A 153 -25.03 -20.98 4.45
C HIS A 153 -24.21 -20.11 3.51
N PHE A 154 -23.70 -20.72 2.46
CA PHE A 154 -23.18 -20.02 1.28
C PHE A 154 -23.77 -20.63 -0.01
N LEU A 155 -23.75 -19.85 -1.09
CA LEU A 155 -24.21 -20.28 -2.41
C LEU A 155 -23.03 -20.61 -3.31
N THR A 156 -23.11 -21.71 -4.06
CA THR A 156 -22.12 -22.10 -5.06
C THR A 156 -22.77 -22.85 -6.23
N LEU A 157 -22.02 -23.06 -7.32
CA LEU A 157 -22.41 -23.94 -8.41
C LEU A 157 -21.56 -25.23 -8.37
N ASP A 158 -22.18 -26.37 -8.65
CA ASP A 158 -21.45 -27.63 -8.89
C ASP A 158 -21.10 -27.73 -10.38
N THR A 159 -19.97 -27.12 -10.73
CA THR A 159 -19.47 -27.05 -12.10
C THR A 159 -17.95 -27.24 -12.11
N PRO A 160 -17.38 -27.77 -13.20
CA PRO A 160 -15.95 -27.77 -13.42
C PRO A 160 -15.37 -26.33 -13.41
N ASP A 161 -14.06 -26.25 -13.20
CA ASP A 161 -13.33 -25.00 -13.31
C ASP A 161 -13.38 -24.42 -14.73
N LEU A 162 -13.44 -23.09 -14.84
CA LEU A 162 -13.34 -22.39 -16.11
C LEU A 162 -11.89 -22.32 -16.59
N ASP A 163 -11.68 -22.45 -17.90
CA ASP A 163 -10.38 -22.13 -18.52
C ASP A 163 -10.18 -20.61 -18.54
N LEU A 164 -9.41 -20.08 -17.60
CA LEU A 164 -9.06 -18.66 -17.51
C LEU A 164 -7.80 -18.29 -18.32
N SER A 165 -7.22 -19.22 -19.09
CA SER A 165 -6.00 -18.96 -19.86
C SER A 165 -6.24 -18.16 -21.15
N ARG A 166 -7.49 -18.11 -21.64
CA ARG A 166 -7.87 -17.51 -22.91
C ARG A 166 -8.68 -16.24 -22.68
N ILE A 167 -8.16 -15.13 -23.19
CA ILE A 167 -8.87 -13.84 -23.20
C ILE A 167 -10.15 -13.98 -24.04
N GLY A 168 -11.25 -13.41 -23.54
CA GLY A 168 -12.55 -13.42 -24.21
C GLY A 168 -13.69 -13.62 -23.23
N GLU A 169 -14.89 -13.77 -23.77
CA GLU A 169 -16.11 -13.95 -22.99
C GLU A 169 -16.50 -15.43 -22.93
N THR A 170 -16.98 -15.88 -21.78
CA THR A 170 -17.57 -17.17 -21.53
C THR A 170 -18.74 -17.02 -20.54
N ARG A 171 -19.38 -18.10 -20.15
CA ARG A 171 -20.50 -18.07 -19.19
C ARG A 171 -20.32 -19.13 -18.11
N LEU A 172 -20.77 -18.79 -16.92
CA LEU A 172 -20.90 -19.69 -15.80
C LEU A 172 -22.34 -19.60 -15.28
N GLY A 173 -23.18 -20.58 -15.64
CA GLY A 173 -24.63 -20.46 -15.49
C GLY A 173 -25.16 -19.26 -16.30
N GLU A 174 -25.86 -18.36 -15.66
CA GLU A 174 -26.39 -17.13 -16.29
C GLU A 174 -25.37 -15.96 -16.26
N THR A 175 -24.31 -16.07 -15.47
CA THR A 175 -23.29 -15.03 -15.31
C THR A 175 -22.36 -14.96 -16.52
N ALA A 176 -22.19 -13.79 -17.11
CA ALA A 176 -21.14 -13.54 -18.10
C ALA A 176 -19.77 -13.46 -17.38
N VAL A 177 -18.80 -14.20 -17.88
CA VAL A 177 -17.41 -14.13 -17.38
C VAL A 177 -16.53 -13.60 -18.49
N GLU A 178 -15.96 -12.43 -18.30
CA GLU A 178 -15.03 -11.81 -19.23
C GLU A 178 -13.61 -11.93 -18.71
N ILE A 179 -12.79 -12.65 -19.47
CA ILE A 179 -11.37 -12.85 -19.17
C ILE A 179 -10.58 -11.78 -19.91
N VAL A 180 -9.90 -10.91 -19.17
CA VAL A 180 -9.16 -9.77 -19.71
C VAL A 180 -7.66 -9.97 -19.59
N ASP A 181 -6.89 -9.28 -20.46
CA ASP A 181 -5.46 -9.15 -20.25
C ASP A 181 -5.21 -8.25 -19.03
N PRO A 182 -4.48 -8.70 -18.02
CA PRO A 182 -4.31 -7.92 -16.79
C PRO A 182 -3.47 -6.66 -17.00
N VAL A 183 -2.66 -6.59 -18.05
CA VAL A 183 -1.62 -5.56 -18.23
C VAL A 183 -2.05 -4.43 -19.15
N ILE A 184 -2.70 -4.75 -20.27
CA ILE A 184 -2.86 -3.83 -21.42
C ILE A 184 -3.63 -2.56 -21.07
N ASP A 185 -4.77 -2.70 -20.40
CA ASP A 185 -5.61 -1.56 -20.01
C ASP A 185 -4.92 -0.65 -18.99
N TYR A 186 -4.25 -1.24 -18.03
CA TYR A 186 -3.48 -0.51 -17.04
C TYR A 186 -2.28 0.21 -17.66
N ALA A 187 -1.54 -0.44 -18.56
CA ALA A 187 -0.43 0.18 -19.28
C ALA A 187 -0.91 1.37 -20.14
N ALA A 188 -2.08 1.26 -20.77
CA ALA A 188 -2.68 2.36 -21.52
C ALA A 188 -3.10 3.53 -20.62
N LEU A 189 -3.62 3.25 -19.41
CA LEU A 189 -3.88 4.29 -18.41
C LEU A 189 -2.59 5.05 -18.06
N LEU A 190 -1.51 4.35 -17.74
CA LEU A 190 -0.24 4.99 -17.38
C LEU A 190 0.35 5.78 -18.55
N GLU A 191 0.26 5.28 -19.79
CA GLU A 191 0.68 6.01 -20.99
C GLU A 191 -0.09 7.32 -21.18
N SER A 192 -1.34 7.40 -20.74
CA SER A 192 -2.12 8.65 -20.79
C SER A 192 -1.68 9.69 -19.76
N LEU A 193 -1.06 9.26 -18.66
CA LEU A 193 -0.64 10.13 -17.55
C LEU A 193 0.80 10.65 -17.70
N PHE A 194 1.68 9.87 -18.32
CA PHE A 194 3.10 10.17 -18.43
C PHE A 194 3.54 10.44 -19.87
N ASP A 195 4.63 11.17 -20.04
CA ASP A 195 5.23 11.42 -21.35
C ASP A 195 6.19 10.28 -21.72
N PHE A 196 5.62 9.26 -22.39
CA PHE A 196 6.39 8.07 -22.78
C PHE A 196 7.48 8.39 -23.80
N ASP A 197 7.31 9.38 -24.68
CA ASP A 197 8.34 9.76 -25.62
C ASP A 197 9.55 10.36 -24.92
N LEU A 198 9.30 11.22 -23.94
CA LEU A 198 10.35 11.82 -23.11
C LEU A 198 11.12 10.76 -22.29
N ILE A 199 10.42 9.78 -21.73
CA ILE A 199 11.06 8.68 -20.99
C ILE A 199 11.83 7.75 -21.95
N ARG A 200 11.32 7.47 -23.16
CA ARG A 200 12.06 6.71 -24.19
C ARG A 200 13.38 7.40 -24.54
N ASP A 201 13.37 8.71 -24.67
CA ASP A 201 14.59 9.47 -24.96
C ASP A 201 15.59 9.42 -23.80
N LEU A 202 15.11 9.38 -22.54
CA LEU A 202 15.96 9.14 -21.38
C LEU A 202 16.76 7.83 -21.51
N PHE A 203 16.09 6.73 -21.90
CA PHE A 203 16.75 5.43 -22.09
C PHE A 203 17.65 5.38 -23.31
N LYS A 204 17.25 6.00 -24.44
CA LYS A 204 18.11 6.14 -25.64
C LYS A 204 19.41 6.91 -25.33
N ASN A 205 19.34 7.86 -24.41
CA ASN A 205 20.51 8.63 -23.95
C ASN A 205 21.38 7.87 -22.92
N GLY A 206 21.14 6.57 -22.73
CA GLY A 206 22.00 5.68 -21.97
C GLY A 206 21.68 5.55 -20.48
N VAL A 207 20.56 6.08 -20.01
CA VAL A 207 20.10 5.86 -18.64
C VAL A 207 19.74 4.39 -18.45
N GLN A 208 20.39 3.75 -17.49
CA GLN A 208 20.16 2.36 -17.13
C GLN A 208 19.28 2.27 -15.90
N ILE A 209 18.35 1.32 -15.92
CA ILE A 209 17.45 1.08 -14.78
C ILE A 209 17.50 -0.40 -14.33
N ARG A 210 17.08 -0.62 -13.10
CA ARG A 210 16.70 -1.95 -12.57
C ARG A 210 15.38 -1.84 -11.85
N PHE A 211 14.46 -2.74 -12.18
CA PHE A 211 13.20 -2.89 -11.47
C PHE A 211 13.11 -4.30 -10.92
N ASP A 212 13.01 -4.45 -9.61
CA ASP A 212 12.82 -5.75 -8.97
C ASP A 212 11.33 -6.00 -8.75
N ALA A 213 10.78 -6.93 -9.51
CA ALA A 213 9.40 -7.37 -9.38
C ALA A 213 9.21 -8.37 -8.23
N MET A 214 10.26 -8.79 -7.54
CA MET A 214 10.26 -9.69 -6.38
C MET A 214 9.48 -11.01 -6.62
N HIS A 215 9.53 -11.52 -7.86
CA HIS A 215 8.72 -12.66 -8.32
C HIS A 215 7.21 -12.49 -8.10
N ALA A 216 6.74 -11.25 -8.10
CA ALA A 216 5.36 -10.89 -7.83
C ALA A 216 4.62 -10.44 -9.11
N ILE A 217 3.36 -10.01 -8.93
CA ILE A 217 2.46 -9.69 -10.03
C ILE A 217 2.96 -8.56 -10.94
N THR A 218 3.82 -7.67 -10.46
CA THR A 218 4.33 -6.53 -11.23
C THR A 218 5.30 -6.92 -12.34
N GLY A 219 5.84 -8.14 -12.35
CA GLY A 219 6.78 -8.60 -13.37
C GLY A 219 6.28 -8.41 -14.80
N PRO A 220 5.15 -9.02 -15.21
CA PRO A 220 4.57 -8.82 -16.54
C PRO A 220 4.24 -7.36 -16.85
N TYR A 221 3.75 -6.58 -15.88
CA TYR A 221 3.42 -5.18 -16.05
C TYR A 221 4.68 -4.33 -16.30
N ALA A 222 5.70 -4.50 -15.48
CA ALA A 222 6.96 -3.78 -15.61
C ALA A 222 7.68 -4.15 -16.91
N THR A 223 7.68 -5.41 -17.32
CA THR A 223 8.25 -5.86 -18.60
C THR A 223 7.55 -5.17 -19.77
N GLU A 224 6.22 -5.19 -19.80
CA GLU A 224 5.46 -4.53 -20.87
C GLU A 224 5.70 -3.02 -20.89
N ILE A 225 5.67 -2.36 -19.73
CA ILE A 225 5.77 -0.90 -19.67
C ILE A 225 7.22 -0.43 -19.86
N LEU A 226 8.16 -0.96 -19.07
CA LEU A 226 9.53 -0.44 -19.04
C LEU A 226 10.37 -0.94 -20.22
N GLU A 227 10.30 -2.24 -20.55
CA GLU A 227 11.11 -2.81 -21.62
C GLU A 227 10.43 -2.66 -22.99
N ASN A 228 9.17 -3.11 -23.14
CA ASN A 228 8.51 -3.15 -24.44
C ASN A 228 8.06 -1.77 -24.93
N ARG A 229 7.37 -0.99 -24.08
CA ARG A 229 6.83 0.32 -24.49
C ARG A 229 7.84 1.45 -24.35
N LEU A 230 8.60 1.48 -23.29
CA LEU A 230 9.54 2.56 -23.00
C LEU A 230 10.95 2.31 -23.53
N GLY A 231 11.31 1.06 -23.85
CA GLY A 231 12.58 0.71 -24.48
C GLY A 231 13.75 0.66 -23.50
N ALA A 232 13.51 0.41 -22.21
CA ALA A 232 14.57 0.01 -21.30
C ALA A 232 15.23 -1.28 -21.81
N ALA A 233 16.53 -1.47 -21.51
CA ALA A 233 17.26 -2.63 -21.99
C ALA A 233 16.60 -3.93 -21.53
N PRO A 234 16.54 -4.98 -22.38
CA PRO A 234 16.04 -6.28 -21.96
C PRO A 234 16.77 -6.80 -20.71
N GLY A 235 16.01 -7.32 -19.73
CA GLY A 235 16.53 -7.72 -18.42
C GLY A 235 16.70 -6.58 -17.43
N SER A 236 16.16 -5.39 -17.72
CA SER A 236 16.01 -4.30 -16.75
C SER A 236 15.04 -4.67 -15.64
N VAL A 237 14.02 -5.48 -15.97
CA VAL A 237 13.10 -6.06 -14.98
C VAL A 237 13.65 -7.39 -14.50
N MET A 238 14.08 -7.42 -13.26
CA MET A 238 14.55 -8.64 -12.60
C MET A 238 13.41 -9.30 -11.82
N ASN A 239 13.53 -10.62 -11.58
CA ASN A 239 12.51 -11.43 -10.92
C ASN A 239 11.11 -11.28 -11.55
N ALA A 240 11.06 -11.14 -12.89
CA ALA A 240 9.89 -10.76 -13.66
C ALA A 240 8.79 -11.82 -13.75
N THR A 241 9.11 -13.09 -13.47
CA THR A 241 8.13 -14.18 -13.50
C THR A 241 7.44 -14.29 -12.15
N PRO A 242 6.10 -14.09 -12.08
CA PRO A 242 5.35 -14.32 -10.86
C PRO A 242 5.43 -15.78 -10.42
N LEU A 243 5.73 -16.01 -9.14
CA LEU A 243 5.81 -17.34 -8.53
C LEU A 243 4.85 -17.40 -7.33
N ALA A 244 4.26 -18.56 -7.10
CA ALA A 244 3.25 -18.76 -6.06
C ALA A 244 3.77 -18.51 -4.63
N ASP A 245 5.07 -18.64 -4.43
CA ASP A 245 5.80 -18.41 -3.18
C ASP A 245 6.75 -17.19 -3.24
N PHE A 246 6.65 -16.39 -4.30
CA PHE A 246 7.57 -15.28 -4.58
C PHE A 246 9.04 -15.68 -4.60
N GLY A 247 9.33 -16.92 -5.09
CA GLY A 247 10.67 -17.48 -5.14
C GLY A 247 11.25 -17.80 -3.76
N GLY A 248 10.39 -18.09 -2.78
CA GLY A 248 10.76 -18.30 -1.38
C GLY A 248 11.12 -16.99 -0.65
N GLY A 249 10.87 -15.82 -1.27
CA GLY A 249 11.18 -14.50 -0.74
C GLY A 249 10.00 -13.86 0.03
N HIS A 250 10.30 -12.68 0.55
CA HIS A 250 9.31 -11.79 1.17
C HIS A 250 9.14 -10.59 0.22
N PRO A 251 8.00 -10.43 -0.46
CA PRO A 251 7.84 -9.41 -1.50
C PRO A 251 7.49 -8.04 -0.91
N ASP A 252 8.37 -7.51 -0.04
CA ASP A 252 8.25 -6.20 0.60
C ASP A 252 9.39 -5.29 0.10
N PRO A 253 9.10 -4.21 -0.66
CA PRO A 253 10.08 -3.40 -1.35
C PRO A 253 10.79 -2.43 -0.38
N ASN A 254 11.64 -2.95 0.48
CA ASN A 254 12.44 -2.19 1.42
C ASN A 254 13.91 -2.65 1.40
N PRO A 255 14.84 -1.89 2.01
CA PRO A 255 16.27 -2.24 1.99
C PRO A 255 16.64 -3.61 2.58
N VAL A 256 15.79 -4.16 3.44
CA VAL A 256 16.02 -5.48 4.07
C VAL A 256 15.69 -6.62 3.11
N TRP A 257 14.52 -6.56 2.49
CA TRP A 257 14.02 -7.64 1.64
C TRP A 257 14.45 -7.52 0.18
N ALA A 258 14.55 -6.30 -0.35
CA ALA A 258 15.15 -6.06 -1.67
C ALA A 258 16.67 -5.81 -1.57
N LYS A 259 17.35 -6.53 -0.66
CA LYS A 259 18.75 -6.32 -0.33
C LYS A 259 19.70 -6.42 -1.52
N LEU A 260 19.49 -7.36 -2.43
CA LEU A 260 20.32 -7.52 -3.62
C LEU A 260 20.26 -6.25 -4.50
N LEU A 261 19.07 -5.69 -4.69
CA LEU A 261 18.89 -4.45 -5.44
C LEU A 261 19.53 -3.28 -4.70
N TYR A 262 19.32 -3.19 -3.38
CA TYR A 262 19.91 -2.16 -2.54
C TYR A 262 21.44 -2.18 -2.62
N ASP A 263 22.07 -3.34 -2.39
CA ASP A 263 23.53 -3.50 -2.44
C ASP A 263 24.08 -3.17 -3.84
N THR A 264 23.37 -3.55 -4.91
CA THR A 264 23.72 -3.20 -6.29
C THR A 264 23.80 -1.68 -6.48
N MET A 265 22.82 -0.93 -5.92
CA MET A 265 22.76 0.52 -6.08
C MET A 265 23.83 1.27 -5.27
N PHE A 266 24.40 0.63 -4.26
CA PHE A 266 25.54 1.16 -3.49
C PHE A 266 26.92 0.65 -3.99
N GLY A 267 26.93 -0.25 -4.98
CA GLY A 267 28.12 -0.75 -5.65
C GLY A 267 28.67 0.18 -6.75
N ASP A 268 29.85 -0.18 -7.28
CA ASP A 268 30.54 0.63 -8.29
C ASP A 268 29.87 0.58 -9.69
N GLN A 269 29.15 -0.50 -9.99
CA GLN A 269 28.44 -0.68 -11.27
C GLN A 269 26.93 -0.37 -11.17
N ALA A 270 26.55 0.49 -10.23
CA ALA A 270 25.16 0.86 -10.02
C ALA A 270 24.53 1.47 -11.28
N PRO A 271 23.31 1.03 -11.68
CA PRO A 271 22.52 1.72 -12.69
C PRO A 271 22.14 3.14 -12.24
N ASN A 272 21.55 3.93 -13.12
CA ASN A 272 21.17 5.31 -12.79
C ASN A 272 19.96 5.38 -11.86
N PHE A 273 19.04 4.42 -12.00
CA PHE A 273 17.80 4.35 -11.24
C PHE A 273 17.46 2.91 -10.93
N ALA A 274 16.91 2.66 -9.76
CA ALA A 274 16.29 1.39 -9.45
C ALA A 274 15.02 1.55 -8.62
N ALA A 275 14.14 0.55 -8.74
CA ALA A 275 12.91 0.47 -7.98
C ALA A 275 12.54 -0.99 -7.71
N ALA A 276 11.71 -1.21 -6.71
CA ALA A 276 11.07 -2.49 -6.43
C ALA A 276 9.60 -2.29 -6.11
N SER A 277 8.79 -3.35 -6.28
CA SER A 277 7.37 -3.32 -5.95
C SER A 277 6.98 -4.58 -5.18
N ASP A 278 5.88 -4.53 -4.41
CA ASP A 278 5.44 -5.63 -3.55
C ASP A 278 4.59 -6.68 -4.26
N GLY A 279 4.08 -7.64 -3.47
CA GLY A 279 3.35 -8.81 -3.95
C GLY A 279 2.19 -8.48 -4.88
N ASP A 280 1.38 -7.46 -4.60
CA ASP A 280 0.23 -7.07 -5.41
C ASP A 280 0.39 -5.73 -6.16
N GLY A 281 1.59 -5.16 -6.13
CA GLY A 281 1.97 -4.05 -6.98
C GLY A 281 1.53 -2.67 -6.48
N ASP A 282 1.12 -2.56 -5.22
CA ASP A 282 0.61 -1.31 -4.66
C ASP A 282 1.70 -0.47 -3.96
N ARG A 283 2.92 -1.01 -3.72
CA ARG A 283 4.05 -0.31 -3.09
C ARG A 283 5.22 -0.10 -4.03
N ASN A 284 6.11 0.81 -3.63
CA ASN A 284 7.33 1.10 -4.39
C ASN A 284 8.50 1.47 -3.47
N MET A 285 9.70 1.00 -3.80
CA MET A 285 10.97 1.51 -3.28
C MET A 285 11.72 2.20 -4.40
N ILE A 286 12.31 3.35 -4.12
CA ILE A 286 13.06 4.16 -5.09
C ILE A 286 14.52 4.29 -4.65
N LEU A 287 15.44 4.05 -5.58
CA LEU A 287 16.89 4.14 -5.39
C LEU A 287 17.54 4.89 -6.55
N GLY A 288 18.50 5.72 -6.25
CA GLY A 288 19.51 6.23 -7.19
C GLY A 288 20.87 5.66 -6.85
N ARG A 289 21.90 6.03 -7.62
CA ARG A 289 23.29 5.66 -7.32
C ARG A 289 23.67 6.15 -5.93
N ARG A 290 23.95 5.23 -5.02
CA ARG A 290 24.38 5.47 -3.63
C ARG A 290 23.40 6.33 -2.82
N ILE A 291 22.12 6.34 -3.20
CA ILE A 291 21.06 7.01 -2.47
C ILE A 291 19.81 6.14 -2.40
N TYR A 292 19.27 6.02 -1.21
CA TYR A 292 17.95 5.50 -0.93
C TYR A 292 16.99 6.67 -0.69
N VAL A 293 15.84 6.65 -1.33
CA VAL A 293 14.81 7.67 -1.14
C VAL A 293 13.76 7.11 -0.17
N SER A 294 13.60 7.77 0.97
CA SER A 294 12.54 7.39 1.90
C SER A 294 11.15 7.59 1.26
N PRO A 295 10.14 6.79 1.61
CA PRO A 295 8.78 7.00 1.11
C PRO A 295 8.25 8.42 1.37
N SER A 296 8.59 9.00 2.51
CA SER A 296 8.22 10.36 2.88
C SER A 296 8.87 11.41 1.97
N ASP A 297 10.15 11.28 1.68
CA ASP A 297 10.86 12.16 0.76
C ASP A 297 10.35 11.98 -0.68
N SER A 298 10.08 10.72 -1.08
CA SER A 298 9.50 10.42 -2.39
C SER A 298 8.18 11.15 -2.58
N LEU A 299 7.25 11.03 -1.63
CA LEU A 299 5.95 11.73 -1.68
C LEU A 299 6.12 13.25 -1.82
N ALA A 300 7.03 13.84 -1.05
CA ALA A 300 7.29 15.28 -1.07
C ALA A 300 7.88 15.74 -2.41
N LEU A 301 8.87 14.99 -2.94
CA LEU A 301 9.47 15.29 -4.24
C LEU A 301 8.46 15.16 -5.38
N LEU A 302 7.62 14.09 -5.37
CA LEU A 302 6.58 13.90 -6.36
C LEU A 302 5.56 15.05 -6.30
N ALA A 303 5.14 15.49 -5.12
CA ALA A 303 4.23 16.62 -4.95
C ALA A 303 4.83 17.94 -5.50
N ALA A 304 6.10 18.18 -5.29
CA ALA A 304 6.78 19.37 -5.80
C ALA A 304 6.90 19.41 -7.33
N ASN A 305 6.99 18.24 -7.98
CA ASN A 305 7.34 18.10 -9.38
C ASN A 305 6.26 17.45 -10.25
N ALA A 306 5.10 17.11 -9.70
CA ALA A 306 4.02 16.42 -10.42
C ALA A 306 3.62 17.13 -11.73
N HIS A 307 3.66 18.46 -11.77
CA HIS A 307 3.32 19.28 -12.93
C HIS A 307 4.18 19.00 -14.18
N LEU A 308 5.32 18.33 -14.02
CA LEU A 308 6.17 17.90 -15.12
C LEU A 308 5.62 16.68 -15.88
N ALA A 309 4.67 15.97 -15.31
CA ALA A 309 4.01 14.85 -15.96
C ALA A 309 2.69 15.30 -16.61
N ARG A 310 2.41 14.81 -17.83
CA ARG A 310 1.28 15.22 -18.67
C ARG A 310 -0.06 15.19 -17.92
N GLY A 311 -0.35 14.12 -17.19
CA GLY A 311 -1.60 13.94 -16.46
C GLY A 311 -1.79 14.94 -15.31
N TYR A 312 -0.72 15.61 -14.88
CA TYR A 312 -0.71 16.53 -13.73
C TYR A 312 -0.25 17.94 -14.11
N ALA A 313 -0.14 18.26 -15.40
CA ALA A 313 0.29 19.57 -15.88
C ALA A 313 -0.64 20.70 -15.41
N GLY A 314 -1.90 20.42 -15.10
CA GLY A 314 -2.85 21.36 -14.51
C GLY A 314 -2.63 21.66 -13.02
N GLY A 315 -1.62 21.05 -12.39
CA GLY A 315 -1.33 21.15 -10.97
C GLY A 315 -2.12 20.17 -10.10
N LEU A 316 -1.79 20.14 -8.81
CA LEU A 316 -2.45 19.31 -7.81
C LEU A 316 -3.60 20.08 -7.15
N LYS A 317 -4.70 19.39 -6.83
CA LYS A 317 -5.82 19.95 -6.05
C LYS A 317 -5.50 20.03 -4.56
N GLY A 318 -4.64 19.13 -4.10
CA GLY A 318 -4.17 18.98 -2.74
C GLY A 318 -3.38 17.70 -2.58
N VAL A 319 -2.80 17.50 -1.41
CA VAL A 319 -2.03 16.32 -1.05
C VAL A 319 -2.54 15.73 0.27
N ALA A 320 -2.36 14.42 0.44
CA ALA A 320 -2.64 13.78 1.72
C ALA A 320 -1.51 12.80 2.09
N ARG A 321 -1.26 12.68 3.38
CA ARG A 321 -0.34 11.70 3.95
C ARG A 321 -0.98 10.97 5.13
N SER A 322 -0.55 9.74 5.40
CA SER A 322 -0.88 9.14 6.69
C SER A 322 -0.19 9.92 7.83
N MET A 323 -0.79 9.92 9.00
CA MET A 323 -0.28 10.66 10.16
C MET A 323 1.17 10.27 10.52
N PRO A 324 1.57 8.97 10.46
CA PRO A 324 2.94 8.58 10.73
C PRO A 324 3.96 8.99 9.65
N THR A 325 3.51 9.25 8.41
CA THR A 325 4.36 9.75 7.32
C THR A 325 4.93 11.12 7.70
N SER A 326 6.19 11.42 7.33
CA SER A 326 6.83 12.68 7.72
C SER A 326 6.11 13.91 7.18
N THR A 327 6.36 15.05 7.82
CA THR A 327 5.82 16.36 7.43
C THR A 327 6.55 16.99 6.22
N ALA A 328 7.41 16.24 5.52
CA ALA A 328 8.12 16.76 4.35
C ALA A 328 7.16 17.28 3.27
N VAL A 329 6.08 16.54 2.96
CA VAL A 329 5.07 16.97 1.98
C VAL A 329 4.25 18.16 2.46
N ASP A 330 4.07 18.35 3.76
CA ASP A 330 3.35 19.51 4.33
C ASP A 330 4.09 20.83 3.98
N ARG A 331 5.44 20.81 3.99
CA ARG A 331 6.28 21.96 3.61
C ARG A 331 6.13 22.29 2.13
N VAL A 332 6.12 21.26 1.27
CA VAL A 332 5.85 21.45 -0.17
C VAL A 332 4.46 22.03 -0.38
N ALA A 333 3.45 21.48 0.29
CA ALA A 333 2.08 21.96 0.18
C ALA A 333 1.96 23.43 0.61
N ALA A 334 2.55 23.79 1.75
CA ALA A 334 2.58 25.17 2.22
C ALA A 334 3.25 26.12 1.23
N ALA A 335 4.42 25.74 0.69
CA ALA A 335 5.15 26.54 -0.30
C ALA A 335 4.41 26.67 -1.63
N ARG A 336 3.57 25.69 -2.00
CA ARG A 336 2.77 25.68 -3.24
C ARG A 336 1.35 26.21 -3.03
N GLY A 337 0.94 26.56 -1.80
CA GLY A 337 -0.42 27.00 -1.48
C GLY A 337 -1.47 25.90 -1.66
N LEU A 338 -1.09 24.63 -1.44
CA LEU A 338 -1.96 23.49 -1.59
C LEU A 338 -2.56 23.05 -0.24
N PRO A 339 -3.80 22.58 -0.20
CA PRO A 339 -4.33 21.87 0.95
C PRO A 339 -3.50 20.60 1.23
N CYS A 340 -3.20 20.34 2.52
CA CYS A 340 -2.55 19.12 2.96
C CYS A 340 -3.36 18.47 4.08
N TYR A 341 -3.61 17.17 3.97
CA TYR A 341 -4.41 16.41 4.92
C TYR A 341 -3.57 15.31 5.58
N ALA A 342 -3.59 15.25 6.91
CA ALA A 342 -3.07 14.11 7.67
C ALA A 342 -4.24 13.17 8.00
N THR A 343 -4.14 11.91 7.61
CA THR A 343 -5.17 10.88 7.84
C THR A 343 -4.64 9.78 8.74
N PRO A 344 -5.48 8.91 9.30
CA PRO A 344 -5.03 7.65 9.88
C PRO A 344 -4.28 6.79 8.85
N THR A 345 -3.56 5.78 9.32
CA THR A 345 -2.92 4.79 8.43
C THR A 345 -4.00 3.93 7.78
N GLY A 346 -3.88 3.76 6.48
CA GLY A 346 -4.75 2.94 5.66
C GLY A 346 -5.36 3.70 4.49
N TRP A 347 -5.21 3.16 3.30
CA TRP A 347 -5.57 3.82 2.04
C TRP A 347 -7.04 4.22 1.94
N LYS A 348 -7.95 3.51 2.64
CA LYS A 348 -9.38 3.82 2.69
C LYS A 348 -9.69 5.27 3.13
N PHE A 349 -8.83 5.88 3.97
CA PHE A 349 -9.02 7.26 4.43
C PHE A 349 -8.69 8.31 3.36
N PHE A 350 -7.91 7.94 2.34
CA PHE A 350 -7.69 8.81 1.18
C PHE A 350 -8.85 8.75 0.19
N GLY A 351 -9.60 7.66 0.16
CA GLY A 351 -10.66 7.41 -0.81
C GLY A 351 -11.71 8.51 -0.84
N THR A 352 -12.21 8.96 0.31
CA THR A 352 -13.19 10.03 0.44
C THR A 352 -12.66 11.38 -0.06
N LEU A 353 -11.41 11.70 0.27
CA LEU A 353 -10.74 12.92 -0.18
C LEU A 353 -10.50 12.92 -1.71
N LEU A 354 -10.12 11.77 -2.28
CA LEU A 354 -9.92 11.58 -3.71
C LEU A 354 -11.26 11.69 -4.48
N ASP A 355 -12.33 11.07 -3.97
CA ASP A 355 -13.66 11.09 -4.59
C ASP A 355 -14.28 12.50 -4.54
N ALA A 356 -14.04 13.22 -3.46
CA ALA A 356 -14.48 14.61 -3.32
C ALA A 356 -13.61 15.60 -4.12
N GLY A 357 -12.56 15.13 -4.79
CA GLY A 357 -11.64 15.98 -5.55
C GLY A 357 -10.87 16.98 -4.71
N ARG A 358 -10.66 16.67 -3.42
CA ARG A 358 -9.90 17.53 -2.50
C ARG A 358 -8.40 17.32 -2.61
N VAL A 359 -7.97 16.12 -2.99
CA VAL A 359 -6.57 15.75 -3.16
C VAL A 359 -6.35 15.09 -4.51
N THR A 360 -5.13 15.22 -5.03
CA THR A 360 -4.68 14.53 -6.23
C THR A 360 -3.64 13.47 -5.88
N LEU A 361 -2.77 13.73 -4.90
CA LEU A 361 -1.64 12.89 -4.55
C LEU A 361 -1.73 12.47 -3.08
N CYS A 362 -1.52 11.18 -2.82
CA CYS A 362 -1.53 10.60 -1.47
C CYS A 362 -0.31 9.71 -1.26
N GLY A 363 0.13 9.58 0.00
CA GLY A 363 1.22 8.66 0.33
C GLY A 363 1.29 8.25 1.79
N GLU A 364 1.94 7.12 2.00
CA GLU A 364 2.20 6.51 3.30
C GLU A 364 3.69 6.17 3.46
N GLU A 365 4.20 6.23 4.68
CA GLU A 365 5.56 5.83 5.03
C GLU A 365 5.85 4.36 4.74
N SER A 366 4.80 3.56 4.60
CA SER A 366 4.86 2.13 4.30
C SER A 366 5.02 1.83 2.81
N PHE A 367 5.72 2.69 2.07
CA PHE A 367 6.04 2.53 0.64
C PHE A 367 4.84 2.66 -0.31
N GLY A 368 3.70 3.14 0.18
CA GLY A 368 2.49 3.35 -0.64
C GLY A 368 2.41 4.79 -1.15
N THR A 369 2.29 4.97 -2.46
CA THR A 369 2.06 6.27 -3.10
C THR A 369 1.05 6.09 -4.23
N GLY A 370 0.22 7.09 -4.49
CA GLY A 370 -0.74 7.05 -5.58
C GLY A 370 -1.40 8.40 -5.81
N SER A 371 -2.21 8.48 -6.85
CA SER A 371 -2.96 9.67 -7.19
C SER A 371 -4.42 9.37 -7.50
N ASP A 372 -5.16 10.38 -7.97
CA ASP A 372 -6.58 10.26 -8.29
C ASP A 372 -6.90 9.46 -9.58
N HIS A 373 -5.88 8.89 -10.25
CA HIS A 373 -6.05 8.03 -11.41
C HIS A 373 -6.75 6.70 -11.09
N VAL A 374 -6.44 6.15 -9.91
CA VAL A 374 -7.12 4.99 -9.30
C VAL A 374 -7.53 5.32 -7.86
N ARG A 375 -8.04 4.34 -7.09
CA ARG A 375 -8.38 4.51 -5.67
C ARG A 375 -7.59 3.58 -4.76
N GLU A 376 -6.48 3.08 -5.26
CA GLU A 376 -5.48 2.28 -4.56
C GLU A 376 -4.11 2.94 -4.67
N LYS A 377 -3.16 2.51 -3.86
CA LYS A 377 -1.73 2.78 -4.04
C LYS A 377 -1.29 2.17 -5.36
N ASP A 378 -0.25 2.74 -5.97
CA ASP A 378 0.24 2.27 -7.26
C ASP A 378 1.76 2.38 -7.36
N GLY A 379 2.44 1.23 -7.28
CA GLY A 379 3.90 1.18 -7.29
C GLY A 379 4.51 1.59 -8.64
N LEU A 380 3.98 1.07 -9.75
CA LEU A 380 4.50 1.40 -11.08
C LEU A 380 4.19 2.84 -11.50
N TRP A 381 3.06 3.37 -11.08
CA TRP A 381 2.76 4.79 -11.27
C TRP A 381 3.82 5.68 -10.62
N ALA A 382 4.21 5.38 -9.38
CA ALA A 382 5.25 6.12 -8.67
C ALA A 382 6.60 6.02 -9.38
N VAL A 383 6.97 4.83 -9.87
CA VAL A 383 8.19 4.61 -10.67
C VAL A 383 8.17 5.44 -11.95
N LEU A 384 7.06 5.46 -12.68
CA LEU A 384 6.92 6.27 -13.91
C LEU A 384 6.94 7.76 -13.61
N MET A 385 6.39 8.22 -12.48
CA MET A 385 6.47 9.62 -12.08
C MET A 385 7.92 10.04 -11.84
N TRP A 386 8.72 9.21 -11.15
CA TRP A 386 10.15 9.45 -10.98
C TRP A 386 10.89 9.50 -12.32
N LEU A 387 10.66 8.54 -13.22
CA LEU A 387 11.30 8.51 -14.54
C LEU A 387 10.90 9.72 -15.39
N ASN A 388 9.64 10.15 -15.32
CA ASN A 388 9.15 11.34 -16.04
C ASN A 388 9.82 12.61 -15.51
N ILE A 389 9.96 12.76 -14.19
CA ILE A 389 10.65 13.90 -13.57
C ILE A 389 12.14 13.90 -13.96
N MET A 390 12.82 12.75 -13.90
CA MET A 390 14.20 12.61 -14.35
C MET A 390 14.37 12.99 -15.82
N ALA A 391 13.47 12.54 -16.67
CA ALA A 391 13.50 12.84 -18.10
C ALA A 391 13.23 14.33 -18.39
N ALA A 392 12.29 14.95 -17.68
CA ALA A 392 11.93 16.36 -17.87
C ALA A 392 13.03 17.32 -17.36
N THR A 393 13.78 16.90 -16.31
CA THR A 393 14.80 17.75 -15.68
C THR A 393 16.22 17.46 -16.14
N GLY A 394 16.47 16.27 -16.70
CA GLY A 394 17.82 15.78 -17.01
C GLY A 394 18.67 15.45 -15.78
N LYS A 395 18.06 15.40 -14.58
CA LYS A 395 18.74 15.20 -13.29
C LYS A 395 18.70 13.74 -12.84
N THR A 396 19.72 13.34 -12.11
CA THR A 396 19.76 12.06 -11.39
C THR A 396 18.87 12.12 -10.14
N VAL A 397 18.56 10.95 -9.57
CA VAL A 397 17.81 10.86 -8.29
C VAL A 397 18.54 11.66 -7.19
N ALA A 398 19.85 11.56 -7.10
CA ALA A 398 20.63 12.26 -6.07
C ALA A 398 20.54 13.79 -6.23
N GLU A 399 20.66 14.30 -7.45
CA GLU A 399 20.54 15.74 -7.74
C GLU A 399 19.12 16.23 -7.45
N LEU A 400 18.10 15.47 -7.84
CA LEU A 400 16.71 15.80 -7.53
C LEU A 400 16.46 15.89 -6.02
N MET A 401 17.00 14.95 -5.26
CA MET A 401 16.87 14.97 -3.79
C MET A 401 17.64 16.13 -3.16
N GLN A 402 18.86 16.43 -3.64
CA GLN A 402 19.65 17.55 -3.14
C GLN A 402 18.93 18.89 -3.39
N ASP A 403 18.41 19.09 -4.60
CA ASP A 403 17.63 20.29 -4.93
C ASP A 403 16.37 20.40 -4.08
N HIS A 404 15.66 19.29 -3.90
CA HIS A 404 14.47 19.25 -3.08
C HIS A 404 14.76 19.64 -1.62
N TRP A 405 15.82 19.10 -1.04
CA TRP A 405 16.23 19.46 0.32
C TRP A 405 16.75 20.91 0.41
N ALA A 406 17.41 21.42 -0.63
CA ALA A 406 17.81 22.82 -0.68
C ALA A 406 16.62 23.78 -0.72
N ASP A 407 15.54 23.42 -1.45
CA ASP A 407 14.35 24.25 -1.60
C ASP A 407 13.41 24.20 -0.37
N PHE A 408 13.27 23.02 0.27
CA PHE A 408 12.25 22.79 1.31
C PHE A 408 12.82 22.43 2.69
N GLY A 409 14.16 22.29 2.82
CA GLY A 409 14.81 21.70 3.99
C GLY A 409 14.70 20.19 4.01
N ARG A 410 15.51 19.51 4.81
CA ARG A 410 15.48 18.07 4.96
C ARG A 410 14.72 17.66 6.20
N THR A 411 13.76 16.77 6.02
CA THR A 411 13.07 16.08 7.13
C THR A 411 13.68 14.70 7.27
N TYR A 412 14.62 14.55 8.19
CA TYR A 412 15.19 13.25 8.55
C TYR A 412 14.09 12.39 9.14
N TYR A 413 13.97 11.16 8.66
CA TYR A 413 12.88 10.27 9.05
C TYR A 413 13.38 8.84 9.17
N SER A 414 12.84 8.10 10.16
CA SER A 414 13.04 6.67 10.32
C SER A 414 11.89 6.05 11.10
N ARG A 415 11.57 4.80 10.79
CA ARG A 415 10.66 3.96 11.58
C ARG A 415 11.49 2.92 12.32
N HIS A 416 11.23 2.80 13.62
CA HIS A 416 11.82 1.80 14.50
C HIS A 416 10.72 0.85 14.98
N ASP A 417 10.80 -0.43 14.63
CA ASP A 417 9.85 -1.46 15.06
C ASP A 417 10.47 -2.28 16.19
N TYR A 418 9.72 -2.42 17.28
CA TYR A 418 10.03 -3.30 18.41
C TYR A 418 9.01 -4.44 18.38
N GLU A 419 9.46 -5.61 17.92
CA GLU A 419 8.59 -6.74 17.60
C GLU A 419 8.52 -7.74 18.76
N ALA A 420 7.47 -8.57 18.75
CA ALA A 420 7.25 -9.64 19.74
C ALA A 420 7.37 -9.18 21.20
N LEU A 421 6.91 -7.95 21.49
CA LEU A 421 6.84 -7.45 22.86
C LEU A 421 5.74 -8.18 23.65
N ASP A 422 5.90 -8.24 24.98
CA ASP A 422 4.79 -8.60 25.85
C ASP A 422 3.64 -7.61 25.63
N ALA A 423 2.49 -8.13 25.23
CA ALA A 423 1.35 -7.31 24.82
C ALA A 423 0.81 -6.45 25.97
N ALA A 424 0.84 -6.97 27.21
CA ALA A 424 0.37 -6.24 28.39
C ALA A 424 1.34 -5.10 28.75
N ALA A 425 2.65 -5.34 28.71
CA ALA A 425 3.66 -4.31 28.95
C ALA A 425 3.64 -3.21 27.89
N ALA A 426 3.50 -3.58 26.61
CA ALA A 426 3.41 -2.64 25.51
C ALA A 426 2.13 -1.79 25.57
N GLN A 427 0.99 -2.41 25.93
CA GLN A 427 -0.27 -1.69 26.12
C GLN A 427 -0.20 -0.74 27.30
N ALA A 428 0.34 -1.18 28.44
CA ALA A 428 0.52 -0.34 29.62
C ALA A 428 1.43 0.87 29.34
N LEU A 429 2.49 0.70 28.55
CA LEU A 429 3.34 1.82 28.14
C LEU A 429 2.55 2.87 27.38
N ILE A 430 1.73 2.45 26.41
CA ILE A 430 0.91 3.36 25.60
C ILE A 430 -0.19 4.02 26.45
N ASP A 431 -0.83 3.29 27.34
CA ASP A 431 -1.91 3.82 28.19
C ASP A 431 -1.38 4.83 29.22
N ASP A 432 -0.24 4.54 29.84
CA ASP A 432 0.42 5.49 30.75
C ASP A 432 0.84 6.77 30.03
N LEU A 433 1.45 6.63 28.82
CA LEU A 433 1.82 7.79 28.01
C LEU A 433 0.58 8.60 27.63
N ARG A 434 -0.50 7.94 27.22
CA ARG A 434 -1.78 8.58 26.88
C ARG A 434 -2.35 9.38 28.05
N ALA A 435 -2.26 8.85 29.27
CA ALA A 435 -2.74 9.51 30.47
C ALA A 435 -1.96 10.79 30.80
N THR A 436 -0.69 10.91 30.38
CA THR A 436 0.16 12.08 30.65
C THR A 436 0.11 13.14 29.54
N LEU A 437 -0.49 12.85 28.38
CA LEU A 437 -0.47 13.76 27.20
C LEU A 437 -0.87 15.22 27.51
N PRO A 438 -1.92 15.50 28.32
CA PRO A 438 -2.32 16.87 28.63
C PRO A 438 -1.24 17.69 29.36
N ASP A 439 -0.38 17.02 30.10
CA ASP A 439 0.63 17.63 30.96
C ASP A 439 2.00 17.77 30.28
N LEU A 440 2.21 17.11 29.13
CA LEU A 440 3.50 17.10 28.42
C LEU A 440 3.91 18.44 27.79
N PRO A 441 3.00 19.25 27.20
CA PRO A 441 3.41 20.48 26.54
C PRO A 441 4.19 21.42 27.48
N GLY A 442 5.35 21.89 27.03
CA GLY A 442 6.28 22.72 27.81
C GLY A 442 7.27 21.93 28.67
N GLN A 443 7.11 20.63 28.84
CA GLN A 443 8.05 19.82 29.61
C GLN A 443 9.32 19.51 28.81
N ALA A 444 10.44 19.34 29.51
CA ALA A 444 11.68 18.83 28.93
C ALA A 444 11.58 17.31 28.73
N ALA A 445 11.99 16.83 27.57
CA ALA A 445 12.08 15.42 27.23
C ALA A 445 13.51 15.15 26.71
N GLY A 446 14.40 14.71 27.59
CA GLY A 446 15.82 14.61 27.26
C GLY A 446 16.38 15.94 26.72
N PRO A 447 16.96 15.95 25.50
CA PRO A 447 17.51 17.17 24.91
C PRO A 447 16.47 18.10 24.27
N LEU A 448 15.22 17.67 24.18
CA LEU A 448 14.14 18.41 23.51
C LEU A 448 13.11 18.92 24.52
N ARG A 449 12.25 19.85 24.07
CA ARG A 449 11.07 20.32 24.81
C ARG A 449 9.83 19.95 24.02
N VAL A 450 8.82 19.41 24.69
CA VAL A 450 7.54 19.07 24.08
C VAL A 450 6.78 20.35 23.74
N ALA A 451 6.42 20.51 22.48
CA ALA A 451 5.56 21.60 22.00
C ALA A 451 4.08 21.17 21.98
N THR A 452 3.80 19.96 21.49
CA THR A 452 2.44 19.41 21.38
C THR A 452 2.44 17.93 21.73
N ALA A 453 1.34 17.43 22.28
CA ALA A 453 1.14 15.99 22.53
C ALA A 453 -0.35 15.66 22.41
N GLU A 454 -0.67 14.66 21.60
CA GLU A 454 -2.06 14.26 21.36
C GLU A 454 -2.19 12.77 21.06
N ASP A 455 -3.34 12.19 21.36
CA ASP A 455 -3.79 10.92 20.78
C ASP A 455 -4.57 11.25 19.51
N PHE A 456 -3.95 10.99 18.36
CA PHE A 456 -4.45 11.44 17.07
C PHE A 456 -5.85 10.88 16.78
N ALA A 457 -6.76 11.78 16.53
CA ALA A 457 -8.11 11.50 16.07
C ALA A 457 -8.35 12.21 14.73
N TYR A 458 -9.09 11.57 13.86
CA TYR A 458 -9.40 12.09 12.53
C TYR A 458 -10.90 12.21 12.36
N THR A 459 -11.35 13.39 11.95
CA THR A 459 -12.70 13.59 11.44
C THR A 459 -12.60 13.83 9.95
N ASP A 460 -13.21 12.94 9.15
CA ASP A 460 -13.18 13.07 7.70
C ASP A 460 -13.94 14.35 7.29
N PRO A 461 -13.29 15.27 6.54
CA PRO A 461 -13.90 16.54 6.17
C PRO A 461 -14.95 16.44 5.06
N VAL A 462 -15.19 15.22 4.53
CA VAL A 462 -16.15 14.95 3.46
C VAL A 462 -17.43 14.34 4.02
N ASP A 463 -17.33 13.24 4.77
CA ASP A 463 -18.48 12.49 5.28
C ASP A 463 -18.72 12.65 6.80
N GLY A 464 -17.80 13.31 7.50
CA GLY A 464 -17.92 13.52 8.94
C GLY A 464 -17.61 12.29 9.80
N SER A 465 -17.18 11.19 9.21
CA SER A 465 -16.80 9.98 9.96
C SER A 465 -15.62 10.25 10.90
N VAL A 466 -15.61 9.61 12.06
CA VAL A 466 -14.60 9.84 13.10
C VAL A 466 -13.83 8.55 13.39
N ALA A 467 -12.51 8.65 13.36
CA ALA A 467 -11.59 7.59 13.78
C ALA A 467 -10.71 8.11 14.93
N THR A 468 -10.83 7.51 16.11
CA THR A 468 -10.10 7.89 17.34
C THR A 468 -8.96 6.91 17.62
N ALA A 469 -8.06 7.29 18.54
CA ALA A 469 -6.97 6.43 19.03
C ALA A 469 -6.08 5.87 17.90
N GLN A 470 -5.71 6.73 16.95
CA GLN A 470 -4.95 6.31 15.77
C GLN A 470 -3.43 6.31 15.97
N GLY A 471 -2.98 6.72 17.14
CA GLY A 471 -1.59 6.76 17.57
C GLY A 471 -1.27 8.02 18.36
N ILE A 472 -0.27 7.92 19.22
CA ILE A 472 0.20 9.07 20.00
C ILE A 472 1.18 9.87 19.15
N GLN A 473 0.94 11.17 19.01
CA GLN A 473 1.80 12.11 18.32
C GLN A 473 2.37 13.12 19.30
N ILE A 474 3.69 13.30 19.30
CA ILE A 474 4.41 14.25 20.13
C ILE A 474 5.25 15.14 19.23
N GLY A 475 4.96 16.42 19.19
CA GLY A 475 5.76 17.45 18.52
C GLY A 475 6.71 18.11 19.51
N PHE A 476 7.92 18.43 19.06
CA PHE A 476 8.94 19.10 19.84
C PHE A 476 9.27 20.47 19.24
N ASP A 477 9.87 21.35 20.04
CA ASP A 477 10.39 22.62 19.55
C ASP A 477 11.40 22.37 18.42
N GLY A 478 11.42 23.25 17.41
CA GLY A 478 12.31 23.09 16.24
C GLY A 478 11.76 22.19 15.13
N GLY A 479 10.55 21.62 15.27
CA GLY A 479 9.87 20.85 14.24
C GLY A 479 10.23 19.35 14.22
N ALA A 480 10.87 18.84 15.28
CA ALA A 480 11.02 17.41 15.48
C ALA A 480 9.69 16.78 15.95
N ARG A 481 9.46 15.52 15.60
CA ARG A 481 8.21 14.83 15.95
C ARG A 481 8.47 13.33 16.18
N ALA A 482 7.72 12.73 17.09
CA ALA A 482 7.62 11.30 17.27
C ALA A 482 6.16 10.85 17.21
N VAL A 483 5.92 9.70 16.59
CA VAL A 483 4.63 9.03 16.61
C VAL A 483 4.81 7.62 17.15
N LEU A 484 3.95 7.22 18.09
CA LEU A 484 3.95 5.89 18.68
C LEU A 484 2.65 5.18 18.32
N ARG A 485 2.78 3.98 17.75
CA ARG A 485 1.63 3.12 17.42
C ARG A 485 1.88 1.70 17.88
N LEU A 486 0.89 1.12 18.52
CA LEU A 486 0.88 -0.29 18.85
C LEU A 486 0.08 -1.03 17.78
N SER A 487 0.70 -2.02 17.14
CA SER A 487 0.04 -2.85 16.15
C SER A 487 0.11 -4.32 16.58
N GLY A 488 -0.98 -5.06 16.29
CA GLY A 488 -1.06 -6.49 16.51
C GLY A 488 -1.20 -6.83 18.01
N THR A 489 -2.30 -7.46 18.34
CA THR A 489 -2.46 -8.29 19.52
C THR A 489 -2.59 -9.73 19.02
N GLY A 490 -1.68 -10.13 18.11
CA GLY A 490 -1.65 -11.46 17.54
C GLY A 490 -1.10 -12.50 18.51
N THR A 491 -1.11 -13.74 18.09
CA THR A 491 -0.58 -14.88 18.85
C THR A 491 0.92 -14.78 19.14
N ASP A 492 1.64 -13.87 18.46
CA ASP A 492 3.10 -13.73 18.51
C ASP A 492 3.57 -12.44 19.23
N GLY A 493 2.73 -11.85 20.10
CA GLY A 493 3.06 -10.61 20.82
C GLY A 493 2.61 -9.34 20.12
N ALA A 494 2.97 -8.19 20.71
CA ALA A 494 2.67 -6.86 20.18
C ALA A 494 3.89 -6.26 19.46
N THR A 495 3.66 -5.44 18.45
CA THR A 495 4.69 -4.61 17.81
C THR A 495 4.46 -3.14 18.13
N LEU A 496 5.41 -2.53 18.83
CA LEU A 496 5.44 -1.08 19.02
C LEU A 496 6.25 -0.45 17.89
N ARG A 497 5.63 0.48 17.18
CA ARG A 497 6.25 1.25 16.09
C ARG A 497 6.47 2.68 16.51
N LEU A 498 7.72 3.12 16.42
CA LEU A 498 8.11 4.50 16.58
C LEU A 498 8.40 5.09 15.21
N TYR A 499 7.77 6.20 14.90
CA TYR A 499 8.05 6.99 13.70
C TYR A 499 8.68 8.29 14.18
N LEU A 500 9.89 8.54 13.73
CA LEU A 500 10.76 9.59 14.24
C LEU A 500 11.10 10.55 13.10
N GLU A 501 10.94 11.84 13.33
CA GLU A 501 11.38 12.85 12.37
C GLU A 501 12.07 14.02 13.04
N ASN A 502 13.05 14.59 12.34
CA ASN A 502 13.73 15.81 12.72
C ASN A 502 13.92 16.69 11.48
N PHE A 503 13.53 17.94 11.56
CA PHE A 503 13.69 18.89 10.48
C PHE A 503 15.01 19.66 10.62
N ASP A 504 15.74 19.79 9.52
CA ASP A 504 16.91 20.66 9.45
C ASP A 504 16.96 21.38 8.08
N ALA A 505 17.08 22.70 8.11
CA ALA A 505 17.21 23.52 6.92
C ALA A 505 18.67 23.88 6.57
N ALA A 506 19.61 23.58 7.46
CA ALA A 506 21.01 23.98 7.33
C ALA A 506 21.93 22.79 7.04
N ASP A 507 21.83 21.71 7.79
CA ASP A 507 22.62 20.50 7.60
C ASP A 507 21.79 19.43 6.89
N LEU A 508 21.96 19.34 5.58
CA LEU A 508 21.19 18.46 4.71
C LEU A 508 21.88 17.12 4.42
N ALA A 509 23.09 16.91 4.96
CA ALA A 509 23.94 15.76 4.60
C ALA A 509 24.20 14.77 5.74
N GLN A 510 23.58 14.96 6.91
CA GLN A 510 23.75 14.06 8.05
C GLN A 510 23.26 12.64 7.75
N ASP A 511 23.83 11.68 8.45
CA ASP A 511 23.24 10.35 8.57
C ASP A 511 21.89 10.46 9.31
N PRO A 512 20.81 9.85 8.79
CA PRO A 512 19.48 9.96 9.41
C PRO A 512 19.44 9.51 10.87
N GLN A 513 20.16 8.44 11.23
CA GLN A 513 20.18 7.94 12.62
C GLN A 513 20.93 8.89 13.56
N VAL A 514 21.90 9.64 13.03
CA VAL A 514 22.61 10.70 13.79
C VAL A 514 21.69 11.90 14.02
N ALA A 515 21.01 12.35 12.97
CA ALA A 515 20.08 13.47 13.04
C ALA A 515 18.87 13.20 13.96
N LEU A 516 18.47 11.93 14.09
CA LEU A 516 17.33 11.51 14.91
C LEU A 516 17.66 11.19 16.39
N ARG A 517 18.95 11.16 16.77
CA ARG A 517 19.36 10.87 18.17
C ARG A 517 18.62 11.72 19.22
N PRO A 518 18.45 13.04 19.03
CA PRO A 518 17.70 13.84 20.00
C PRO A 518 16.26 13.38 20.20
N VAL A 519 15.58 12.99 19.10
CA VAL A 519 14.17 12.51 19.15
C VAL A 519 14.09 11.14 19.82
N ILE A 520 15.02 10.23 19.49
CA ILE A 520 15.13 8.91 20.13
C ILE A 520 15.31 9.08 21.63
N GLY A 521 16.23 9.95 22.06
CA GLY A 521 16.45 10.25 23.48
C GLY A 521 15.24 10.88 24.18
N ALA A 522 14.49 11.72 23.46
CA ALA A 522 13.26 12.31 23.98
C ALA A 522 12.15 11.26 24.19
N VAL A 523 11.96 10.37 23.22
CA VAL A 523 10.98 9.26 23.34
C VAL A 523 11.34 8.36 24.52
N GLU A 524 12.62 7.98 24.67
CA GLU A 524 13.06 7.15 25.82
C GLU A 524 12.81 7.86 27.14
N ALA A 525 13.10 9.16 27.25
CA ALA A 525 12.86 9.96 28.45
C ALA A 525 11.36 10.03 28.84
N LEU A 526 10.47 10.08 27.84
CA LEU A 526 9.02 10.13 28.08
C LEU A 526 8.40 8.78 28.38
N THR A 527 8.93 7.69 27.81
CA THR A 527 8.29 6.38 27.85
C THR A 527 8.97 5.39 28.77
N GLY A 528 10.28 5.52 29.00
CA GLY A 528 11.10 4.49 29.65
C GLY A 528 11.04 3.15 28.90
N LEU A 529 10.99 3.20 27.55
CA LEU A 529 10.77 2.05 26.68
C LEU A 529 11.73 0.91 27.01
N ALA A 530 13.03 1.20 27.12
CA ALA A 530 14.02 0.18 27.38
C ALA A 530 13.79 -0.54 28.73
N ALA A 531 13.47 0.20 29.78
CA ALA A 531 13.20 -0.36 31.11
C ALA A 531 11.89 -1.17 31.15
N ARG A 532 10.87 -0.74 30.41
CA ARG A 532 9.54 -1.36 30.40
C ARG A 532 9.45 -2.60 29.51
N THR A 533 10.17 -2.61 28.41
CA THR A 533 10.09 -3.71 27.42
C THR A 533 11.30 -4.64 27.44
N GLY A 534 12.38 -4.25 28.11
CA GLY A 534 13.66 -4.95 28.09
C GLY A 534 14.41 -4.82 26.74
N ARG A 535 13.91 -3.98 25.81
CA ARG A 535 14.50 -3.77 24.48
C ARG A 535 15.33 -2.50 24.48
N THR A 536 16.63 -2.61 24.22
CA THR A 536 17.56 -1.48 24.13
C THR A 536 17.79 -0.98 22.71
N ALA A 537 17.31 -1.72 21.71
CA ALA A 537 17.36 -1.38 20.30
C ALA A 537 16.12 -1.92 19.58
N PRO A 538 15.69 -1.29 18.48
CA PRO A 538 14.62 -1.82 17.63
C PRO A 538 15.06 -3.10 16.91
N ASP A 539 14.11 -3.96 16.58
CA ASP A 539 14.34 -5.16 15.78
C ASP A 539 14.47 -4.81 14.28
N VAL A 540 13.73 -3.79 13.83
CA VAL A 540 13.76 -3.30 12.44
C VAL A 540 13.88 -1.78 12.42
N ILE A 541 14.73 -1.28 11.53
CA ILE A 541 14.89 0.15 11.20
C ILE A 541 14.67 0.33 9.70
N THR A 542 13.73 1.21 9.33
CA THR A 542 13.46 1.58 7.93
C THR A 542 13.37 3.08 7.74
#